data_6561f19f06cc1fff6275be7dde5458a9
#
_entry.id   6561f19f06cc1fff6275be7dde5458a9
#
_cell.length_a   1.000
_cell.length_b   1.000
_cell.length_c   1.000
_cell.angle_alpha   90.00
_cell.angle_beta   90.00
_cell.angle_gamma   90.00
#
_symmetry.space_group_name_H-M   'P 1'
#
loop_
_entity.id
_entity.type
_entity.pdbx_description
1 polymer ?
#
loop_
_entity_poly.entity_id
_entity_poly.type
_entity_poly.pdbx_seq_one_letter_code
_entity_poly.pdbx_strand_id
1 'polypeptide(L)'
;MKEHMTWHNCFSSVRAWFCSVHEKRSYNTLRYPMTNRLLLILYPIFIVCMAELNQDKYPSKLVLFITDHPTIMLFNVLIAGLIFVGALLLFRSGWFSMLLESILYMALSITELFKYNTNGNHLIMTDMKLFRSVKSLTSFAYIKITPRLVLYISICAAFILLAFWFNPRLKMRIKLRKRLAPGLACLIACVMVVTVPAVSQPVYALFGLDTKEADNTFILNEKFDNNGFLAFFMQTGSENLSNQLEEPDDYKQDSDDTVKQYLSKEVPDLDFDNGVKPNVVEIMSESFADFRAFSDKLA
;
A
#
# COMPACT_ATOMS: atom_id res chain seq x y z
N MET A 1 -2.93 42.38 32.59
CA MET A 1 -2.10 41.64 33.56
C MET A 1 -2.71 40.30 34.03
N LYS A 2 -4.03 40.07 33.92
CA LYS A 2 -4.68 38.79 34.29
C LYS A 2 -4.59 37.71 33.22
N GLU A 3 -4.52 38.02 31.95
CA GLU A 3 -4.44 37.02 30.84
C GLU A 3 -3.08 36.33 30.73
N HIS A 4 -1.99 37.03 31.01
CA HIS A 4 -0.65 36.41 30.97
C HIS A 4 -0.44 35.36 32.08
N MET A 5 -1.17 35.46 33.19
CA MET A 5 -1.05 34.52 34.32
C MET A 5 -1.79 33.20 34.08
N THR A 6 -2.83 33.19 33.24
CA THR A 6 -3.58 31.97 32.86
C THR A 6 -2.82 31.08 31.89
N TRP A 7 -2.11 31.64 30.93
CA TRP A 7 -1.27 30.87 30.00
C TRP A 7 -0.10 30.19 30.67
N HIS A 8 0.58 30.89 31.59
CA HIS A 8 1.72 30.31 32.33
C HIS A 8 1.30 29.13 33.22
N ASN A 9 0.13 29.20 33.84
CA ASN A 9 -0.41 28.12 34.66
C ASN A 9 -0.89 26.93 33.81
N CYS A 10 -1.43 27.18 32.63
CA CYS A 10 -1.79 26.13 31.68
C CYS A 10 -0.56 25.37 31.17
N PHE A 11 0.51 26.07 30.78
CA PHE A 11 1.76 25.45 30.35
C PHE A 11 2.46 24.66 31.48
N SER A 12 2.43 25.14 32.72
CA SER A 12 2.98 24.40 33.85
C SER A 12 2.19 23.14 34.18
N SER A 13 0.88 23.17 34.10
CA SER A 13 -0.01 22.03 34.31
C SER A 13 0.18 20.97 33.20
N VAL A 14 0.27 21.37 31.94
CA VAL A 14 0.53 20.49 30.80
C VAL A 14 1.90 19.85 30.94
N ARG A 15 2.93 20.62 31.32
CA ARG A 15 4.28 20.11 31.54
C ARG A 15 4.33 19.11 32.70
N ALA A 16 3.66 19.39 33.83
CA ALA A 16 3.55 18.48 34.94
C ALA A 16 2.83 17.18 34.58
N TRP A 17 1.76 17.26 33.78
CA TRP A 17 1.05 16.10 33.26
C TRP A 17 1.96 15.25 32.36
N PHE A 18 2.70 15.84 31.41
CA PHE A 18 3.66 15.13 30.59
C PHE A 18 4.75 14.42 31.40
N CYS A 19 5.31 15.08 32.42
CA CYS A 19 6.30 14.46 33.31
C CYS A 19 5.70 13.26 34.05
N SER A 20 4.51 13.38 34.60
CA SER A 20 3.80 12.30 35.29
C SER A 20 3.50 11.12 34.37
N VAL A 21 3.03 11.36 33.14
CA VAL A 21 2.82 10.31 32.13
C VAL A 21 4.12 9.62 31.75
N HIS A 22 5.21 10.39 31.57
CA HIS A 22 6.51 9.83 31.24
C HIS A 22 7.05 8.95 32.36
N GLU A 23 6.90 9.35 33.61
CA GLU A 23 7.33 8.60 34.78
C GLU A 23 6.55 7.28 34.92
N LYS A 24 5.22 7.31 34.81
CA LYS A 24 4.36 6.11 34.82
C LYS A 24 4.73 5.13 33.71
N ARG A 25 4.97 5.62 32.49
CA ARG A 25 5.39 4.79 31.35
C ARG A 25 6.75 4.15 31.57
N SER A 26 7.69 4.89 32.15
CA SER A 26 9.02 4.35 32.52
C SER A 26 8.91 3.26 33.57
N TYR A 27 8.05 3.44 34.56
CA TYR A 27 7.74 2.44 35.57
C TYR A 27 7.12 1.18 34.97
N ASN A 28 6.14 1.31 34.07
CA ASN A 28 5.49 0.19 33.41
C ASN A 28 6.47 -0.64 32.56
N THR A 29 7.43 0.01 31.89
CA THR A 29 8.48 -0.68 31.14
C THR A 29 9.30 -1.63 32.02
N LEU A 30 9.56 -1.25 33.27
CA LEU A 30 10.32 -2.05 34.22
C LEU A 30 9.47 -3.12 34.91
N ARG A 31 8.24 -2.79 35.25
CA ARG A 31 7.32 -3.66 35.99
C ARG A 31 6.77 -4.82 35.18
N TYR A 32 6.52 -4.57 33.86
CA TYR A 32 5.87 -5.55 32.99
C TYR A 32 6.77 -5.99 31.81
N PRO A 33 7.93 -6.62 32.07
CA PRO A 33 8.88 -7.00 31.01
C PRO A 33 8.33 -8.05 30.05
N MET A 34 7.50 -8.97 30.56
CA MET A 34 6.87 -10.02 29.73
C MET A 34 5.84 -9.43 28.77
N THR A 35 4.96 -8.55 29.26
CA THR A 35 3.97 -7.86 28.43
C THR A 35 4.65 -7.04 27.32
N ASN A 36 5.75 -6.37 27.66
CA ASN A 36 6.51 -5.59 26.67
C ASN A 36 7.12 -6.49 25.57
N ARG A 37 7.65 -7.65 25.93
CA ARG A 37 8.16 -8.61 24.94
C ARG A 37 7.04 -9.19 24.09
N LEU A 38 5.92 -9.54 24.70
CA LEU A 38 4.74 -10.06 24.01
C LEU A 38 4.21 -9.06 22.99
N LEU A 39 4.07 -7.78 23.37
CA LEU A 39 3.65 -6.71 22.46
C LEU A 39 4.58 -6.60 21.25
N LEU A 40 5.90 -6.65 21.47
CA LEU A 40 6.88 -6.56 20.38
C LEU A 40 6.80 -7.78 19.42
N ILE A 41 6.58 -8.97 19.95
CA ILE A 41 6.53 -10.22 19.15
C ILE A 41 5.20 -10.37 18.42
N LEU A 42 4.08 -10.05 19.08
CA LEU A 42 2.75 -10.21 18.50
C LEU A 42 2.37 -9.12 17.52
N TYR A 43 3.04 -7.97 17.57
CA TYR A 43 2.67 -6.82 16.74
C TYR A 43 2.72 -7.11 15.23
N PRO A 44 3.76 -7.72 14.64
CA PRO A 44 3.78 -8.00 13.20
C PRO A 44 2.62 -8.90 12.76
N ILE A 45 2.27 -9.90 13.58
CA ILE A 45 1.12 -10.79 13.32
C ILE A 45 -0.18 -9.97 13.37
N PHE A 46 -0.32 -9.14 14.40
CA PHE A 46 -1.49 -8.30 14.59
C PHE A 46 -1.73 -7.37 13.39
N ILE A 47 -0.70 -6.63 12.94
CA ILE A 47 -0.89 -5.64 11.88
C ILE A 47 -1.18 -6.28 10.53
N VAL A 48 -0.57 -7.43 10.21
CA VAL A 48 -0.87 -8.20 9.01
C VAL A 48 -2.31 -8.70 9.05
N CYS A 49 -2.74 -9.32 10.16
CA CYS A 49 -4.14 -9.74 10.31
C CYS A 49 -5.13 -8.58 10.15
N MET A 50 -4.81 -7.40 10.68
CA MET A 50 -5.69 -6.23 10.55
C MET A 50 -5.75 -5.71 9.12
N ALA A 51 -4.63 -5.74 8.39
CA ALA A 51 -4.58 -5.33 7.00
C ALA A 51 -5.40 -6.26 6.09
N GLU A 52 -5.25 -7.59 6.27
CA GLU A 52 -6.02 -8.59 5.53
C GLU A 52 -7.51 -8.58 5.88
N LEU A 53 -7.87 -8.48 7.18
CA LEU A 53 -9.26 -8.39 7.63
C LEU A 53 -10.02 -7.19 7.04
N ASN A 54 -9.32 -6.11 6.74
CA ASN A 54 -9.95 -4.92 6.16
C ASN A 54 -10.39 -5.16 4.70
N GLN A 55 -9.75 -6.10 3.98
CA GLN A 55 -10.07 -6.41 2.59
C GLN A 55 -11.33 -7.27 2.47
N ASP A 56 -11.56 -8.16 3.41
CA ASP A 56 -12.60 -9.16 3.33
C ASP A 56 -13.93 -8.74 3.95
N LYS A 57 -15.02 -9.17 3.32
CA LYS A 57 -16.38 -9.01 3.88
C LYS A 57 -16.57 -9.78 5.18
N TYR A 58 -15.90 -10.94 5.32
CA TYR A 58 -16.10 -11.88 6.42
C TYR A 58 -14.78 -12.25 7.07
N PRO A 59 -14.66 -12.15 8.40
CA PRO A 59 -13.47 -12.58 9.14
C PRO A 59 -13.09 -14.06 8.93
N SER A 60 -14.07 -14.90 8.55
CA SER A 60 -13.83 -16.32 8.22
C SER A 60 -12.89 -16.52 7.05
N LYS A 61 -12.85 -15.60 6.10
CA LYS A 61 -11.92 -15.67 4.96
C LYS A 61 -10.46 -15.56 5.41
N LEU A 62 -10.15 -14.73 6.41
CA LEU A 62 -8.80 -14.69 6.97
C LEU A 62 -8.41 -16.03 7.57
N VAL A 63 -9.32 -16.69 8.29
CA VAL A 63 -9.05 -18.00 8.87
C VAL A 63 -8.77 -19.05 7.77
N LEU A 64 -9.59 -19.05 6.71
CA LEU A 64 -9.35 -19.90 5.54
C LEU A 64 -8.02 -19.59 4.88
N PHE A 65 -7.70 -18.32 4.65
CA PHE A 65 -6.42 -17.92 4.07
C PHE A 65 -5.22 -18.39 4.90
N ILE A 66 -5.30 -18.30 6.23
CA ILE A 66 -4.23 -18.78 7.14
C ILE A 66 -4.10 -20.32 7.06
N THR A 67 -5.21 -21.05 6.91
CA THR A 67 -5.20 -22.52 6.84
C THR A 67 -4.74 -23.04 5.48
N ASP A 68 -5.16 -22.40 4.41
CA ASP A 68 -4.90 -22.83 3.03
C ASP A 68 -3.53 -22.35 2.53
N HIS A 69 -3.09 -21.16 2.97
CA HIS A 69 -1.83 -20.53 2.55
C HIS A 69 -0.93 -20.13 3.74
N PRO A 70 -0.55 -21.04 4.64
CA PRO A 70 0.20 -20.70 5.86
C PRO A 70 1.60 -20.13 5.56
N THR A 71 2.25 -20.56 4.48
CA THR A 71 3.57 -20.08 4.07
C THR A 71 3.52 -18.63 3.59
N ILE A 72 2.48 -18.27 2.86
CA ILE A 72 2.26 -16.89 2.39
C ILE A 72 1.94 -15.97 3.57
N MET A 73 1.11 -16.43 4.51
CA MET A 73 0.86 -15.68 5.75
C MET A 73 2.14 -15.49 6.55
N LEU A 74 2.99 -16.52 6.64
CA LEU A 74 4.31 -16.41 7.28
C LEU A 74 5.20 -15.39 6.57
N PHE A 75 5.22 -15.37 5.23
CA PHE A 75 5.93 -14.37 4.45
C PHE A 75 5.48 -12.95 4.81
N ASN A 76 4.17 -12.69 4.82
CA ASN A 76 3.61 -11.38 5.19
C ASN A 76 4.05 -10.94 6.60
N VAL A 77 4.00 -11.86 7.57
CA VAL A 77 4.44 -11.59 8.95
C VAL A 77 5.94 -11.34 9.04
N LEU A 78 6.76 -12.07 8.27
CA LEU A 78 8.21 -11.85 8.24
C LEU A 78 8.57 -10.49 7.65
N ILE A 79 7.92 -10.08 6.57
CA ILE A 79 8.14 -8.75 5.98
C ILE A 79 7.71 -7.64 6.96
N ALA A 80 6.52 -7.76 7.56
CA ALA A 80 6.08 -6.83 8.60
C ALA A 80 7.07 -6.81 9.78
N GLY A 81 7.50 -7.97 10.25
CA GLY A 81 8.51 -8.08 11.29
C GLY A 81 9.84 -7.39 10.94
N LEU A 82 10.26 -7.51 9.69
CA LEU A 82 11.49 -6.89 9.19
C LEU A 82 11.38 -5.37 9.13
N ILE A 83 10.25 -4.83 8.66
CA ILE A 83 9.95 -3.40 8.67
C ILE A 83 9.88 -2.89 10.12
N PHE A 84 9.17 -3.61 10.98
CA PHE A 84 9.04 -3.27 12.40
C PHE A 84 10.39 -3.25 13.12
N VAL A 85 11.21 -4.27 12.95
CA VAL A 85 12.56 -4.35 13.54
C VAL A 85 13.44 -3.23 13.00
N GLY A 86 13.39 -2.95 11.70
CA GLY A 86 14.07 -1.82 11.09
C GLY A 86 13.70 -0.49 11.77
N ALA A 87 12.40 -0.20 11.87
CA ALA A 87 11.89 0.99 12.55
C ALA A 87 12.26 1.01 14.05
N LEU A 88 12.17 -0.14 14.73
CA LEU A 88 12.51 -0.25 16.15
C LEU A 88 14.00 0.01 16.42
N LEU A 89 14.89 -0.43 15.54
CA LEU A 89 16.32 -0.15 15.62
C LEU A 89 16.62 1.33 15.37
N LEU A 90 15.89 1.97 14.46
CA LEU A 90 16.04 3.40 14.17
C LEU A 90 15.53 4.26 15.34
N PHE A 91 14.27 4.07 15.75
CA PHE A 91 13.59 4.95 16.72
C PHE A 91 13.75 4.50 18.16
N ARG A 92 14.14 3.26 18.43
CA ARG A 92 14.30 2.70 19.80
C ARG A 92 13.03 2.66 20.65
N SER A 93 11.92 3.10 20.12
CA SER A 93 10.64 3.21 20.80
C SER A 93 9.65 2.25 20.13
N GLY A 94 9.25 1.18 20.84
CA GLY A 94 8.36 0.19 20.28
C GLY A 94 7.01 0.77 19.88
N TRP A 95 6.37 1.55 20.75
CA TRP A 95 5.08 2.16 20.44
C TRP A 95 5.12 3.10 19.23
N PHE A 96 6.22 3.84 19.05
CA PHE A 96 6.36 4.76 17.92
C PHE A 96 6.59 3.99 16.61
N SER A 97 7.40 2.94 16.65
CA SER A 97 7.60 2.05 15.50
C SER A 97 6.30 1.34 15.10
N MET A 98 5.52 0.86 16.09
CA MET A 98 4.18 0.29 15.87
C MET A 98 3.22 1.31 15.24
N LEU A 99 3.22 2.56 15.75
CA LEU A 99 2.38 3.63 15.20
C LEU A 99 2.71 3.91 13.74
N LEU A 100 4.00 4.09 13.42
CA LEU A 100 4.45 4.41 12.07
C LEU A 100 4.07 3.30 11.07
N GLU A 101 4.32 2.05 11.45
CA GLU A 101 4.00 0.91 10.60
C GLU A 101 2.49 0.69 10.48
N SER A 102 1.73 0.87 11.58
CA SER A 102 0.27 0.80 11.53
C SER A 102 -0.34 1.86 10.59
N ILE A 103 0.20 3.08 10.59
CA ILE A 103 -0.23 4.11 9.65
C ILE A 103 0.04 3.66 8.21
N LEU A 104 1.22 3.10 7.93
CA LEU A 104 1.58 2.62 6.60
C LEU A 104 0.64 1.50 6.12
N TYR A 105 0.50 0.43 6.93
CA TYR A 105 -0.30 -0.73 6.56
C TYR A 105 -1.80 -0.40 6.44
N MET A 106 -2.33 0.38 7.37
CA MET A 106 -3.73 0.81 7.32
C MET A 106 -4.00 1.77 6.15
N ALA A 107 -3.08 2.66 5.83
CA ALA A 107 -3.23 3.54 4.67
C ALA A 107 -3.26 2.74 3.37
N LEU A 108 -2.35 1.78 3.18
CA LEU A 108 -2.35 0.89 2.03
C LEU A 108 -3.63 0.06 1.95
N SER A 109 -4.02 -0.56 3.06
CA SER A 109 -5.22 -1.40 3.16
C SER A 109 -6.51 -0.62 2.88
N ILE A 110 -6.61 0.61 3.36
CA ILE A 110 -7.74 1.50 3.08
C ILE A 110 -7.76 1.91 1.60
N THR A 111 -6.60 2.23 1.03
CA THR A 111 -6.48 2.60 -0.39
C THR A 111 -6.92 1.44 -1.29
N GLU A 112 -6.50 0.22 -0.98
CA GLU A 112 -6.94 -1.00 -1.65
C GLU A 112 -8.46 -1.12 -1.63
N LEU A 113 -9.05 -1.06 -0.43
CA LEU A 113 -10.51 -1.18 -0.25
C LEU A 113 -11.28 -0.15 -1.09
N PHE A 114 -10.78 1.09 -1.16
CA PHE A 114 -11.42 2.14 -1.96
C PHE A 114 -11.25 1.91 -3.46
N LYS A 115 -10.06 1.54 -3.89
CA LYS A 115 -9.80 1.25 -5.31
C LYS A 115 -10.69 0.10 -5.79
N TYR A 116 -10.72 -1.00 -5.04
CA TYR A 116 -11.55 -2.15 -5.38
C TYR A 116 -13.03 -1.82 -5.43
N ASN A 117 -13.55 -1.07 -4.46
CA ASN A 117 -14.96 -0.66 -4.43
C ASN A 117 -15.34 0.31 -5.56
N THR A 118 -14.38 1.06 -6.11
CA THR A 118 -14.63 2.05 -7.17
C THR A 118 -14.47 1.43 -8.55
N ASN A 119 -13.42 0.66 -8.77
CA ASN A 119 -13.01 0.20 -10.11
C ASN A 119 -13.09 -1.32 -10.28
N GLY A 120 -13.33 -2.10 -9.21
CA GLY A 120 -13.28 -3.56 -9.24
C GLY A 120 -11.88 -4.15 -9.42
N ASN A 121 -10.83 -3.33 -9.40
CA ASN A 121 -9.44 -3.74 -9.57
C ASN A 121 -8.65 -3.55 -8.28
N HIS A 122 -7.78 -4.51 -7.98
CA HIS A 122 -6.90 -4.44 -6.82
C HIS A 122 -5.78 -3.41 -6.96
N LEU A 123 -5.26 -2.95 -5.83
CA LEU A 123 -4.15 -1.99 -5.76
C LEU A 123 -2.86 -2.66 -6.19
N ILE A 124 -2.21 -2.10 -7.21
CA ILE A 124 -0.89 -2.53 -7.69
C ILE A 124 0.16 -1.46 -7.40
N MET A 125 1.43 -1.83 -7.33
CA MET A 125 2.50 -0.90 -6.98
C MET A 125 2.62 0.28 -7.95
N THR A 126 2.27 0.10 -9.23
CA THR A 126 2.26 1.20 -10.22
C THR A 126 1.28 2.29 -9.90
N ASP A 127 0.18 1.98 -9.19
CA ASP A 127 -0.79 3.00 -8.77
C ASP A 127 -0.18 4.05 -7.84
N MET A 128 0.91 3.69 -7.16
CA MET A 128 1.64 4.65 -6.33
C MET A 128 2.20 5.83 -7.14
N LYS A 129 2.42 5.67 -8.45
CA LYS A 129 2.81 6.77 -9.35
C LYS A 129 1.66 7.78 -9.52
N LEU A 130 0.41 7.31 -9.42
CA LEU A 130 -0.79 8.15 -9.55
C LEU A 130 -1.04 9.02 -8.32
N PHE A 131 -0.37 8.79 -7.19
CA PHE A 131 -0.49 9.65 -6.01
C PHE A 131 -0.12 11.12 -6.29
N ARG A 132 0.67 11.38 -7.33
CA ARG A 132 0.95 12.76 -7.78
C ARG A 132 -0.31 13.46 -8.31
N SER A 133 -1.29 12.69 -8.80
CA SER A 133 -2.56 13.18 -9.38
C SER A 133 -3.76 13.03 -8.44
N VAL A 134 -3.52 12.73 -7.16
CA VAL A 134 -4.58 12.48 -6.15
C VAL A 134 -5.60 13.61 -6.09
N LYS A 135 -5.16 14.86 -6.31
CA LYS A 135 -6.04 16.04 -6.28
C LYS A 135 -7.16 15.98 -7.33
N SER A 136 -6.90 15.39 -8.49
CA SER A 136 -7.93 15.17 -9.53
C SER A 136 -8.75 13.92 -9.27
N LEU A 137 -8.16 12.89 -8.65
CA LEU A 137 -8.84 11.63 -8.34
C LEU A 137 -9.83 11.76 -7.17
N THR A 138 -9.55 12.60 -6.18
CA THR A 138 -10.45 12.80 -5.02
C THR A 138 -11.80 13.42 -5.41
N SER A 139 -11.92 14.11 -6.53
CA SER A 139 -13.19 14.63 -7.03
C SER A 139 -14.14 13.53 -7.56
N PHE A 140 -13.61 12.36 -7.91
CA PHE A 140 -14.37 11.23 -8.45
C PHE A 140 -14.49 10.05 -7.47
N ALA A 141 -13.69 10.03 -6.41
CA ALA A 141 -13.69 8.93 -5.46
C ALA A 141 -14.74 9.15 -4.36
N TYR A 142 -15.79 8.34 -4.38
CA TYR A 142 -16.78 8.31 -3.31
C TYR A 142 -16.28 7.44 -2.16
N ILE A 143 -15.77 8.09 -1.11
CA ILE A 143 -15.27 7.40 0.09
C ILE A 143 -16.45 6.94 0.94
N LYS A 144 -16.82 5.66 0.84
CA LYS A 144 -17.85 5.06 1.69
C LYS A 144 -17.23 4.55 2.99
N ILE A 145 -17.35 5.33 4.06
CA ILE A 145 -16.91 4.90 5.38
C ILE A 145 -17.91 3.86 5.91
N THR A 146 -17.42 2.62 6.06
CA THR A 146 -18.24 1.53 6.61
C THR A 146 -18.01 1.40 8.12
N PRO A 147 -19.01 0.95 8.90
CA PRO A 147 -18.85 0.69 10.35
C PRO A 147 -17.69 -0.30 10.64
N ARG A 148 -17.47 -1.25 9.74
CA ARG A 148 -16.39 -2.22 9.83
C ARG A 148 -15.00 -1.55 9.73
N LEU A 149 -14.82 -0.64 8.79
CA LEU A 149 -13.57 0.13 8.66
C LEU A 149 -13.27 0.92 9.95
N VAL A 150 -14.29 1.58 10.50
CA VAL A 150 -14.18 2.31 11.77
C VAL A 150 -13.79 1.37 12.91
N LEU A 151 -14.38 0.18 12.97
CA LEU A 151 -14.04 -0.83 13.97
C LEU A 151 -12.55 -1.23 13.88
N TYR A 152 -12.06 -1.56 12.69
CA TYR A 152 -10.66 -1.99 12.52
C TYR A 152 -9.66 -0.86 12.82
N ILE A 153 -9.95 0.36 12.41
CA ILE A 153 -9.15 1.53 12.80
C ILE A 153 -9.15 1.70 14.32
N SER A 154 -10.30 1.53 14.97
CA SER A 154 -10.44 1.64 16.43
C SER A 154 -9.65 0.55 17.16
N ILE A 155 -9.65 -0.69 16.67
CA ILE A 155 -8.86 -1.79 17.22
C ILE A 155 -7.36 -1.50 17.10
N CYS A 156 -6.91 -1.02 15.94
CA CYS A 156 -5.51 -0.61 15.75
C CYS A 156 -5.13 0.54 16.69
N ALA A 157 -5.99 1.56 16.81
CA ALA A 157 -5.76 2.68 17.72
C ALA A 157 -5.69 2.22 19.19
N ALA A 158 -6.59 1.32 19.61
CA ALA A 158 -6.57 0.73 20.95
C ALA A 158 -5.28 -0.04 21.23
N PHE A 159 -4.80 -0.82 20.27
CA PHE A 159 -3.53 -1.54 20.38
C PHE A 159 -2.35 -0.57 20.52
N ILE A 160 -2.30 0.50 19.74
CA ILE A 160 -1.25 1.52 19.82
C ILE A 160 -1.31 2.28 21.15
N LEU A 161 -2.51 2.60 21.65
CA LEU A 161 -2.67 3.23 22.98
C LEU A 161 -2.18 2.31 24.11
N LEU A 162 -2.46 1.01 24.00
CA LEU A 162 -1.95 0.01 24.94
C LEU A 162 -0.41 -0.08 24.85
N ALA A 163 0.16 -0.11 23.64
CA ALA A 163 1.60 -0.06 23.44
C ALA A 163 2.21 1.26 23.95
N PHE A 164 1.52 2.37 23.78
CA PHE A 164 1.94 3.67 24.33
C PHE A 164 2.01 3.62 25.86
N TRP A 165 1.02 3.01 26.51
CA TRP A 165 0.95 2.90 27.96
C TRP A 165 2.03 2.00 28.57
N PHE A 166 2.24 0.81 28.00
CA PHE A 166 3.28 -0.11 28.45
C PHE A 166 4.69 0.30 28.01
N ASN A 167 4.79 1.10 26.95
CA ASN A 167 6.03 1.67 26.43
C ASN A 167 7.14 0.63 26.17
N PRO A 168 6.89 -0.39 25.33
CA PRO A 168 7.87 -1.41 25.01
C PRO A 168 9.10 -0.75 24.38
N ARG A 169 10.29 -1.08 24.91
CA ARG A 169 11.57 -0.53 24.46
C ARG A 169 12.60 -1.61 24.28
N LEU A 170 13.43 -1.45 23.27
CA LEU A 170 14.62 -2.28 23.14
C LEU A 170 15.63 -1.93 24.23
N LYS A 171 15.93 -2.87 25.13
CA LYS A 171 16.92 -2.70 26.21
C LYS A 171 18.37 -2.79 25.72
N MET A 172 18.66 -2.33 24.49
CA MET A 172 20.03 -2.37 23.96
C MET A 172 20.78 -1.08 24.29
N ARG A 173 21.91 -1.20 24.98
CA ARG A 173 22.85 -0.09 25.27
C ARG A 173 23.78 0.21 24.07
N ILE A 174 23.31 -0.02 22.85
CA ILE A 174 24.12 0.16 21.62
C ILE A 174 24.03 1.62 21.17
N LYS A 175 25.19 2.20 20.83
CA LYS A 175 25.29 3.57 20.31
C LYS A 175 24.47 3.69 19.00
N LEU A 176 23.90 4.87 18.72
CA LEU A 176 23.05 5.14 17.56
C LEU A 176 23.68 4.67 16.26
N ARG A 177 24.95 5.01 16.01
CA ARG A 177 25.67 4.61 14.78
C ARG A 177 25.71 3.10 14.54
N LYS A 178 25.82 2.29 15.61
CA LYS A 178 25.83 0.82 15.50
C LYS A 178 24.44 0.20 15.29
N ARG A 179 23.34 0.97 15.48
CA ARG A 179 21.96 0.54 15.24
C ARG A 179 21.43 0.99 13.89
N LEU A 180 21.91 2.13 13.38
CA LEU A 180 21.48 2.67 12.09
C LEU A 180 21.77 1.69 10.95
N ALA A 181 22.96 1.12 10.92
CA ALA A 181 23.34 0.19 9.85
C ALA A 181 22.41 -1.03 9.77
N PRO A 182 22.18 -1.83 10.85
CA PRO A 182 21.26 -2.96 10.75
C PRO A 182 19.80 -2.54 10.58
N GLY A 183 19.36 -1.40 11.15
CA GLY A 183 18.00 -0.90 10.93
C GLY A 183 17.76 -0.51 9.48
N LEU A 184 18.71 0.17 8.87
CA LEU A 184 18.64 0.52 7.45
C LEU A 184 18.75 -0.73 6.57
N ALA A 185 19.61 -1.69 6.93
CA ALA A 185 19.74 -2.96 6.20
C ALA A 185 18.41 -3.75 6.16
N CYS A 186 17.65 -3.78 7.27
CA CYS A 186 16.32 -4.40 7.29
C CYS A 186 15.36 -3.72 6.29
N LEU A 187 15.34 -2.39 6.27
CA LEU A 187 14.46 -1.65 5.34
C LEU A 187 14.90 -1.81 3.88
N ILE A 188 16.20 -1.79 3.62
CA ILE A 188 16.76 -2.05 2.27
C ILE A 188 16.41 -3.48 1.83
N ALA A 189 16.52 -4.48 2.70
CA ALA A 189 16.15 -5.85 2.37
C ALA A 189 14.67 -5.94 1.96
N CYS A 190 13.75 -5.26 2.67
CA CYS A 190 12.35 -5.19 2.26
C CYS A 190 12.20 -4.55 0.87
N VAL A 191 12.88 -3.43 0.62
CA VAL A 191 12.84 -2.77 -0.70
C VAL A 191 13.38 -3.69 -1.78
N MET A 192 14.47 -4.42 -1.54
CA MET A 192 15.04 -5.36 -2.51
C MET A 192 14.07 -6.51 -2.85
N VAL A 193 13.35 -7.05 -1.86
CA VAL A 193 12.32 -8.09 -2.08
C VAL A 193 11.16 -7.56 -2.93
N VAL A 194 10.87 -6.26 -2.87
CA VAL A 194 9.78 -5.65 -3.64
C VAL A 194 10.24 -5.23 -5.03
N THR A 195 11.50 -4.79 -5.19
CA THR A 195 11.93 -4.09 -6.41
C THR A 195 12.93 -4.85 -7.27
N VAL A 196 13.65 -5.84 -6.73
CA VAL A 196 14.74 -6.54 -7.45
C VAL A 196 14.30 -7.95 -7.84
N PRO A 197 13.96 -8.23 -9.12
CA PRO A 197 13.45 -9.55 -9.56
C PRO A 197 14.38 -10.71 -9.18
N ALA A 198 15.70 -10.53 -9.27
CA ALA A 198 16.68 -11.54 -8.89
C ALA A 198 16.64 -11.95 -7.40
N VAL A 199 16.10 -11.08 -6.53
CA VAL A 199 15.89 -11.35 -5.10
C VAL A 199 14.46 -11.79 -4.84
N SER A 200 13.49 -11.12 -5.45
CA SER A 200 12.07 -11.36 -5.19
C SER A 200 11.60 -12.73 -5.69
N GLN A 201 11.97 -13.13 -6.91
CA GLN A 201 11.49 -14.39 -7.48
C GLN A 201 11.86 -15.63 -6.66
N PRO A 202 13.13 -15.86 -6.26
CA PRO A 202 13.45 -17.00 -5.41
C PRO A 202 12.79 -16.92 -4.03
N VAL A 203 12.60 -15.72 -3.47
CA VAL A 203 11.88 -15.54 -2.21
C VAL A 203 10.41 -15.90 -2.38
N TYR A 204 9.74 -15.40 -3.41
CA TYR A 204 8.33 -15.72 -3.68
C TYR A 204 8.11 -17.22 -3.93
N ALA A 205 8.99 -17.84 -4.71
CA ALA A 205 8.95 -19.29 -4.94
C ALA A 205 9.11 -20.09 -3.64
N LEU A 206 10.01 -19.65 -2.74
CA LEU A 206 10.24 -20.31 -1.44
C LEU A 206 8.96 -20.34 -0.57
N PHE A 207 8.18 -19.25 -0.61
CA PHE A 207 6.94 -19.14 0.17
C PHE A 207 5.70 -19.61 -0.59
N GLY A 208 5.83 -20.02 -1.85
CA GLY A 208 4.74 -20.55 -2.66
C GLY A 208 3.76 -19.48 -3.15
N LEU A 209 4.24 -18.23 -3.35
CA LEU A 209 3.41 -17.18 -3.95
C LEU A 209 3.10 -17.54 -5.42
N ASP A 210 1.87 -17.24 -5.85
CA ASP A 210 1.48 -17.36 -7.24
C ASP A 210 2.17 -16.28 -8.07
N THR A 211 3.16 -16.68 -8.89
CA THR A 211 3.99 -15.79 -9.73
C THR A 211 3.59 -15.81 -11.20
N LYS A 212 2.42 -16.39 -11.56
CA LYS A 212 1.94 -16.38 -12.93
C LYS A 212 1.78 -14.94 -13.44
N GLU A 213 2.09 -14.73 -14.71
CA GLU A 213 1.82 -13.46 -15.36
C GLU A 213 0.30 -13.21 -15.42
N ALA A 214 -0.10 -11.98 -15.11
CA ALA A 214 -1.49 -11.60 -15.10
C ALA A 214 -1.82 -10.78 -16.36
N ASP A 215 -2.25 -11.47 -17.41
CA ASP A 215 -2.59 -10.85 -18.70
C ASP A 215 -3.95 -10.12 -18.67
N ASN A 216 -4.77 -10.40 -17.68
CA ASN A 216 -6.09 -9.81 -17.55
C ASN A 216 -6.51 -9.62 -16.09
N THR A 217 -7.55 -8.83 -15.89
CA THR A 217 -8.10 -8.52 -14.56
C THR A 217 -8.58 -9.75 -13.79
N PHE A 218 -9.06 -10.78 -14.48
CA PHE A 218 -9.55 -12.00 -13.84
C PHE A 218 -8.41 -12.76 -13.17
N ILE A 219 -7.30 -12.97 -13.89
CA ILE A 219 -6.08 -13.62 -13.37
C ILE A 219 -5.47 -12.77 -12.24
N LEU A 220 -5.53 -11.45 -12.36
CA LEU A 220 -5.05 -10.54 -11.33
C LEU A 220 -5.84 -10.68 -10.02
N ASN A 221 -7.17 -10.82 -10.10
CA ASN A 221 -8.03 -11.03 -8.94
C ASN A 221 -7.81 -12.42 -8.31
N GLU A 222 -7.66 -13.47 -9.14
CA GLU A 222 -7.30 -14.82 -8.65
C GLU A 222 -5.97 -14.81 -7.91
N LYS A 223 -4.98 -14.12 -8.44
CA LYS A 223 -3.67 -13.92 -7.80
C LYS A 223 -3.76 -13.18 -6.47
N PHE A 224 -4.66 -12.19 -6.36
CA PHE A 224 -4.94 -11.50 -5.12
C PHE A 224 -5.56 -12.45 -4.08
N ASP A 225 -6.54 -13.25 -4.48
CA ASP A 225 -7.19 -14.21 -3.59
C ASP A 225 -6.20 -15.29 -3.09
N ASN A 226 -5.26 -15.74 -3.93
CA ASN A 226 -4.24 -16.74 -3.58
C ASN A 226 -3.13 -16.18 -2.70
N ASN A 227 -2.64 -14.97 -2.95
CA ASN A 227 -1.48 -14.39 -2.27
C ASN A 227 -1.86 -13.51 -1.07
N GLY A 228 -3.11 -13.09 -0.96
CA GLY A 228 -3.55 -12.06 0.00
C GLY A 228 -3.07 -10.67 -0.39
N PHE A 229 -3.59 -9.66 0.28
CA PHE A 229 -3.35 -8.26 -0.07
C PHE A 229 -1.87 -7.85 -0.05
N LEU A 230 -1.17 -8.13 1.06
CA LEU A 230 0.19 -7.62 1.24
C LEU A 230 1.21 -8.27 0.30
N ALA A 231 1.17 -9.60 0.16
CA ALA A 231 2.06 -10.31 -0.73
C ALA A 231 1.79 -9.97 -2.19
N PHE A 232 0.50 -9.89 -2.58
CA PHE A 232 0.09 -9.44 -3.91
C PHE A 232 0.63 -8.04 -4.23
N PHE A 233 0.41 -7.07 -3.35
CA PHE A 233 0.88 -5.70 -3.56
C PHE A 233 2.40 -5.62 -3.73
N MET A 234 3.16 -6.35 -2.89
CA MET A 234 4.62 -6.41 -2.99
C MET A 234 5.09 -7.05 -4.29
N GLN A 235 4.42 -8.12 -4.71
CA GLN A 235 4.77 -8.85 -5.93
C GLN A 235 4.60 -8.00 -7.18
N THR A 236 3.51 -7.20 -7.27
CA THR A 236 3.30 -6.29 -8.39
C THR A 236 4.39 -5.23 -8.54
N GLY A 237 5.16 -4.96 -7.48
CA GLY A 237 6.33 -4.07 -7.54
C GLY A 237 7.48 -4.66 -8.36
N SER A 238 7.78 -5.94 -8.19
CA SER A 238 8.86 -6.63 -8.91
C SER A 238 8.48 -6.94 -10.36
N GLU A 239 7.22 -7.26 -10.62
CA GLU A 239 6.71 -7.57 -11.97
C GLU A 239 6.73 -6.34 -12.87
N ASN A 240 6.32 -5.18 -12.36
CA ASN A 240 6.34 -3.94 -13.15
C ASN A 240 7.73 -3.45 -13.53
N LEU A 241 8.76 -3.85 -12.80
CA LEU A 241 10.15 -3.53 -13.14
C LEU A 241 10.73 -4.50 -14.15
N SER A 242 10.24 -5.76 -14.20
CA SER A 242 10.68 -6.75 -15.19
C SER A 242 9.95 -6.64 -16.52
N ASN A 243 8.69 -6.15 -16.51
CA ASN A 243 7.84 -6.02 -17.68
C ASN A 243 7.77 -4.57 -18.22
N GLN A 244 8.78 -3.76 -18.00
CA GLN A 244 8.92 -2.54 -18.79
C GLN A 244 9.13 -2.97 -20.24
N LEU A 245 8.08 -2.75 -21.06
CA LEU A 245 8.19 -2.89 -22.51
C LEU A 245 9.42 -2.08 -22.94
N GLU A 246 10.41 -2.75 -23.49
CA GLU A 246 11.52 -2.05 -24.14
C GLU A 246 10.87 -1.22 -25.27
N GLU A 247 11.13 0.08 -25.25
CA GLU A 247 10.66 0.98 -26.31
C GLU A 247 11.31 0.45 -27.61
N PRO A 248 10.52 0.07 -28.65
CA PRO A 248 11.11 -0.40 -29.89
C PRO A 248 12.11 0.60 -30.42
N ASP A 249 13.28 0.15 -30.87
CA ASP A 249 14.39 1.01 -31.31
C ASP A 249 13.96 2.06 -32.36
N ASP A 250 12.92 1.75 -33.15
CA ASP A 250 12.39 2.59 -34.22
C ASP A 250 11.17 3.43 -33.83
N TYR A 251 10.70 3.36 -32.56
CA TYR A 251 9.44 3.98 -32.15
C TYR A 251 9.40 5.51 -32.30
N LYS A 252 10.52 6.19 -32.13
CA LYS A 252 10.62 7.65 -32.23
C LYS A 252 10.70 8.16 -33.67
N GLN A 253 11.23 7.36 -34.56
CA GLN A 253 11.51 7.79 -35.93
C GLN A 253 10.35 7.52 -36.89
N ASP A 254 9.71 6.35 -36.76
CA ASP A 254 8.61 5.95 -37.63
C ASP A 254 7.25 6.57 -37.28
N SER A 255 6.98 6.84 -36.00
CA SER A 255 5.68 7.34 -35.59
C SER A 255 5.41 8.77 -36.06
N ASP A 256 6.39 9.68 -36.00
CA ASP A 256 6.21 11.08 -36.35
C ASP A 256 6.12 11.27 -37.88
N ASP A 257 6.91 10.56 -38.65
CA ASP A 257 6.92 10.71 -40.10
C ASP A 257 5.78 9.93 -40.78
N THR A 258 5.43 8.77 -40.24
CA THR A 258 4.30 7.97 -40.73
C THR A 258 2.98 8.67 -40.42
N VAL A 259 2.76 9.17 -39.21
CA VAL A 259 1.58 9.94 -38.84
C VAL A 259 1.47 11.23 -39.64
N LYS A 260 2.58 11.97 -39.82
CA LYS A 260 2.60 13.18 -40.68
C LYS A 260 2.29 12.86 -42.15
N GLN A 261 2.77 11.71 -42.66
CA GLN A 261 2.50 11.26 -44.02
C GLN A 261 1.04 10.82 -44.20
N TYR A 262 0.45 10.16 -43.20
CA TYR A 262 -0.99 9.82 -43.22
C TYR A 262 -1.85 11.09 -43.11
N LEU A 263 -1.56 11.98 -42.17
CA LEU A 263 -2.28 13.25 -42.00
C LEU A 263 -2.16 14.16 -43.23
N SER A 264 -1.07 14.10 -43.99
CA SER A 264 -0.90 14.89 -45.18
C SER A 264 -1.61 14.30 -46.42
N LYS A 265 -1.97 13.01 -46.42
CA LYS A 265 -2.59 12.34 -47.55
C LYS A 265 -4.12 12.26 -47.51
N GLU A 266 -4.74 12.33 -46.35
CA GLU A 266 -6.16 11.99 -46.19
C GLU A 266 -7.06 13.08 -45.60
N VAL A 267 -6.54 14.26 -45.32
CA VAL A 267 -7.41 15.38 -44.96
C VAL A 267 -7.90 16.04 -46.27
N PRO A 268 -9.13 15.75 -46.74
CA PRO A 268 -9.69 16.57 -47.80
C PRO A 268 -9.68 18.03 -47.25
N ASP A 269 -9.29 18.93 -48.11
CA ASP A 269 -9.35 20.38 -47.82
C ASP A 269 -10.83 20.72 -47.59
N LEU A 270 -11.29 20.51 -46.36
CA LEU A 270 -12.63 20.88 -45.94
C LEU A 270 -12.62 22.41 -45.85
N ASP A 271 -13.03 23.05 -46.96
CA ASP A 271 -13.26 24.47 -46.99
C ASP A 271 -14.41 24.85 -46.02
N PHE A 272 -14.05 25.20 -44.80
CA PHE A 272 -14.98 25.68 -43.78
C PHE A 272 -15.37 27.16 -43.93
N ASP A 273 -14.98 27.77 -45.05
CA ASP A 273 -15.16 29.22 -45.27
C ASP A 273 -16.59 29.60 -45.75
N ASN A 274 -17.49 28.61 -45.85
CA ASN A 274 -18.90 28.83 -46.20
C ASN A 274 -19.78 29.28 -45.01
N GLY A 275 -19.21 29.64 -43.90
CA GLY A 275 -19.91 30.16 -42.69
C GLY A 275 -20.74 29.13 -41.91
N VAL A 276 -20.77 27.89 -42.32
CA VAL A 276 -21.46 26.80 -41.60
C VAL A 276 -20.45 26.16 -40.64
N LYS A 277 -20.64 26.34 -39.33
CA LYS A 277 -19.85 25.62 -38.31
C LYS A 277 -20.38 24.19 -38.16
N PRO A 278 -19.66 23.15 -38.61
CA PRO A 278 -20.10 21.79 -38.41
C PRO A 278 -20.10 21.40 -36.93
N ASN A 279 -21.06 20.61 -36.53
CA ASN A 279 -20.99 19.96 -35.23
C ASN A 279 -20.01 18.79 -35.34
N VAL A 280 -18.91 18.84 -34.58
CA VAL A 280 -17.96 17.74 -34.50
C VAL A 280 -18.41 16.83 -33.36
N VAL A 281 -18.73 15.58 -33.67
CA VAL A 281 -19.05 14.55 -32.68
C VAL A 281 -17.90 13.54 -32.69
N GLU A 282 -17.12 13.52 -31.62
CA GLU A 282 -16.08 12.53 -31.42
C GLU A 282 -16.66 11.35 -30.63
N ILE A 283 -16.66 10.17 -31.23
CA ILE A 283 -17.13 8.93 -30.59
C ILE A 283 -15.92 8.08 -30.30
N MET A 284 -15.52 7.98 -29.01
CA MET A 284 -14.52 7.06 -28.55
C MET A 284 -15.18 5.67 -28.36
N SER A 285 -14.81 4.69 -29.17
CA SER A 285 -15.28 3.32 -29.06
C SER A 285 -14.18 2.44 -28.47
N GLU A 286 -14.14 2.33 -27.15
CA GLU A 286 -13.11 1.56 -26.45
C GLU A 286 -13.27 0.05 -26.53
N SER A 287 -14.46 -0.44 -26.84
CA SER A 287 -14.78 -1.88 -26.85
C SER A 287 -15.57 -2.28 -28.10
N PHE A 288 -15.24 -1.69 -29.25
CA PHE A 288 -15.89 -2.04 -30.49
C PHE A 288 -15.46 -3.45 -30.96
N ALA A 289 -16.37 -4.41 -30.90
CA ALA A 289 -16.19 -5.72 -31.51
C ALA A 289 -16.93 -5.74 -32.84
N ASP A 290 -16.23 -5.98 -33.94
CA ASP A 290 -16.86 -6.26 -35.22
C ASP A 290 -17.42 -7.69 -35.19
N PHE A 291 -18.73 -7.81 -35.00
CA PHE A 291 -19.41 -9.10 -34.91
C PHE A 291 -19.32 -9.91 -36.20
N ARG A 292 -19.01 -9.30 -37.37
CA ARG A 292 -18.75 -9.99 -38.63
C ARG A 292 -17.53 -10.90 -38.56
N ALA A 293 -16.56 -10.57 -37.69
CA ALA A 293 -15.39 -11.42 -37.41
C ALA A 293 -15.75 -12.76 -36.77
N PHE A 294 -16.92 -12.86 -36.12
CA PHE A 294 -17.35 -14.08 -35.44
C PHE A 294 -18.34 -14.94 -36.22
N SER A 295 -19.02 -14.40 -37.21
CA SER A 295 -19.97 -15.16 -38.01
C SER A 295 -20.35 -14.43 -39.31
N ASP A 296 -20.17 -15.11 -40.45
CA ASP A 296 -20.65 -14.64 -41.77
C ASP A 296 -22.18 -14.48 -41.83
N LYS A 297 -22.92 -15.01 -40.84
CA LYS A 297 -24.38 -14.89 -40.72
C LYS A 297 -24.85 -13.58 -40.09
N LEU A 298 -23.92 -12.79 -39.55
CA LEU A 298 -24.19 -11.49 -38.93
C LEU A 298 -23.77 -10.32 -39.85
N ALA A 299 -23.28 -10.61 -41.04
CA ALA A 299 -22.92 -9.64 -42.07
C ALA A 299 -24.14 -9.16 -42.84
#